data_dffc2fa382e5aef477944f50f629675c
#
_entry.id   dffc2fa382e5aef477944f50f629675c
#
_cell.length_a   1.000
_cell.length_b   1.000
_cell.length_c   1.000
_cell.angle_alpha   90.00
_cell.angle_beta   90.00
_cell.angle_gamma   90.00
#
_symmetry.space_group_name_H-M   'P 1'
#
loop_
_entity.id
_entity.type
_entity.pdbx_description
1 polymer ?
#
loop_
_entity_poly.entity_id
_entity_poly.type
_entity_poly.pdbx_seq_one_letter_code
_entity_poly.pdbx_strand_id
1 'polypeptide(L)'
;MATTRNEPATQAVGDQLSDRAKWFLTGLLCLLSLVLIAALAEGAIRIRQTLRYGTAQTVEQSYRFDDKLNLRVPIANLSVGHVRTNSLGFRGPEITQPKPAHTVRLGFIGASTTWCGEVSSNDAVWTSLVTAEMGRGFQAARFDQINGGVPGYTLKSSLKNLQYRMAPLQPDVIVIYHAANDLSGEMRELALAQGLVATTDGPKTSWLAARSLLWSLAEKQFDIWNAQRAARAGSKRLELAGVVVGEKFRQDLTELVRAAQQQAKVVAVATFSTQLRSGQAQEQQMTAAASALYYMPFMSPQGLISAYQQYNKVITEVAQATGALLIGGADDIPGNPQHFADTVHFTDLGSRAMAVRVSGALRQDKRFTDLVHLSEQG
;
A
#
# COMPACT_ATOMS: atom_id res chain seq x y z
N MET A 1 68.93 18.82 -72.26
CA MET A 1 67.53 19.22 -72.21
C MET A 1 66.84 18.25 -71.26
N ALA A 2 66.66 18.66 -70.03
CA ALA A 2 65.91 17.88 -69.00
C ALA A 2 64.70 18.69 -68.57
N THR A 3 63.57 18.19 -68.89
CA THR A 3 62.24 18.80 -68.61
C THR A 3 61.81 18.30 -67.21
N THR A 4 61.89 19.16 -66.24
CA THR A 4 61.32 18.96 -64.90
C THR A 4 59.80 19.10 -64.95
N ARG A 5 59.07 18.04 -64.63
CA ARG A 5 57.64 18.01 -64.46
C ARG A 5 57.29 18.44 -63.03
N ASN A 6 56.69 19.61 -62.86
CA ASN A 6 56.08 20.03 -61.60
C ASN A 6 54.75 19.29 -61.42
N GLU A 7 54.66 18.46 -60.37
CA GLU A 7 53.38 17.94 -59.85
C GLU A 7 52.76 18.97 -58.91
N PRO A 8 51.45 19.25 -59.02
CA PRO A 8 50.81 20.11 -58.05
C PRO A 8 50.55 19.36 -56.76
N ALA A 9 51.07 19.85 -55.65
CA ALA A 9 50.76 19.39 -54.32
C ALA A 9 49.29 19.67 -54.00
N THR A 10 48.49 18.64 -53.93
CA THR A 10 47.14 18.67 -53.36
C THR A 10 47.24 18.90 -51.86
N GLN A 11 47.14 20.14 -51.40
CA GLN A 11 46.91 20.47 -50.02
C GLN A 11 45.53 19.92 -49.60
N ALA A 12 45.53 18.86 -48.81
CA ALA A 12 44.32 18.44 -48.09
C ALA A 12 43.99 19.52 -47.05
N VAL A 13 43.01 20.34 -47.33
CA VAL A 13 42.43 21.24 -46.35
C VAL A 13 41.64 20.39 -45.38
N GLY A 14 42.32 19.93 -44.34
CA GLY A 14 41.70 19.34 -43.18
C GLY A 14 41.02 20.47 -42.39
N ASP A 15 39.72 20.56 -42.55
CA ASP A 15 38.84 21.45 -41.79
C ASP A 15 38.95 21.07 -40.28
N GLN A 16 39.97 21.65 -39.58
CA GLN A 16 40.12 21.45 -38.13
C GLN A 16 39.12 22.35 -37.41
N LEU A 17 38.04 21.73 -36.93
CA LEU A 17 37.09 22.40 -36.05
C LEU A 17 37.85 23.16 -34.92
N SER A 18 37.41 24.39 -34.67
CA SER A 18 37.98 25.17 -33.56
C SER A 18 37.78 24.42 -32.23
N ASP A 19 38.66 24.62 -31.26
CA ASP A 19 38.58 23.92 -29.98
C ASP A 19 37.24 24.18 -29.28
N ARG A 20 36.65 25.37 -29.44
CA ARG A 20 35.28 25.67 -28.96
C ARG A 20 34.23 24.77 -29.59
N ALA A 21 34.36 24.53 -30.92
CA ALA A 21 33.42 23.65 -31.63
C ALA A 21 33.60 22.18 -31.21
N LYS A 22 34.82 21.72 -30.93
CA LYS A 22 35.07 20.38 -30.41
C LYS A 22 34.46 20.21 -29.02
N TRP A 23 34.62 21.16 -28.08
CA TRP A 23 34.00 21.13 -26.77
C TRP A 23 32.49 21.15 -26.85
N PHE A 24 31.91 21.96 -27.72
CA PHE A 24 30.47 22.01 -27.97
C PHE A 24 29.92 20.67 -28.51
N LEU A 25 30.61 20.07 -29.50
CA LEU A 25 30.23 18.76 -30.05
C LEU A 25 30.35 17.65 -29.02
N THR A 26 31.41 17.66 -28.23
CA THR A 26 31.59 16.69 -27.14
C THR A 26 30.49 16.83 -26.10
N GLY A 27 30.17 18.05 -25.67
CA GLY A 27 29.07 18.31 -24.77
C GLY A 27 27.69 17.86 -25.33
N LEU A 28 27.46 18.12 -26.62
CA LEU A 28 26.24 17.68 -27.30
C LEU A 28 26.16 16.13 -27.38
N LEU A 29 27.27 15.47 -27.73
CA LEU A 29 27.33 14.01 -27.78
C LEU A 29 27.11 13.39 -26.39
N CYS A 30 27.70 13.97 -25.34
CA CYS A 30 27.44 13.53 -23.97
C CYS A 30 25.96 13.69 -23.59
N LEU A 31 25.36 14.83 -23.91
CA LEU A 31 23.93 15.06 -23.66
C LEU A 31 23.04 14.07 -24.41
N LEU A 32 23.30 13.86 -25.71
CA LEU A 32 22.55 12.88 -26.51
C LEU A 32 22.71 11.45 -25.98
N SER A 33 23.91 11.09 -25.55
CA SER A 33 24.18 9.78 -24.92
C SER A 33 23.39 9.63 -23.62
N LEU A 34 23.34 10.64 -22.77
CA LEU A 34 22.56 10.62 -21.53
C LEU A 34 21.05 10.48 -21.81
N VAL A 35 20.53 11.23 -22.79
CA VAL A 35 19.12 11.13 -23.21
C VAL A 35 18.82 9.73 -23.74
N LEU A 36 19.70 9.16 -24.57
CA LEU A 36 19.54 7.80 -25.09
C LEU A 36 19.53 6.75 -23.96
N ILE A 37 20.48 6.85 -23.01
CA ILE A 37 20.55 5.95 -21.85
C ILE A 37 19.27 6.06 -21.01
N ALA A 38 18.78 7.27 -20.77
CA ALA A 38 17.54 7.50 -20.03
C ALA A 38 16.32 6.90 -20.78
N ALA A 39 16.25 7.06 -22.08
CA ALA A 39 15.18 6.49 -22.90
C ALA A 39 15.22 4.95 -22.92
N LEU A 40 16.40 4.36 -23.01
CA LEU A 40 16.59 2.90 -22.93
C LEU A 40 16.19 2.37 -21.54
N ALA A 41 16.58 3.05 -20.47
CA ALA A 41 16.22 2.69 -19.09
C ALA A 41 14.69 2.79 -18.88
N GLU A 42 14.06 3.87 -19.34
CA GLU A 42 12.60 4.02 -19.31
C GLU A 42 11.92 2.90 -20.09
N GLY A 43 12.40 2.57 -21.30
CA GLY A 43 11.89 1.47 -22.11
C GLY A 43 12.03 0.12 -21.39
N ALA A 44 13.18 -0.16 -20.80
CA ALA A 44 13.42 -1.38 -20.04
C ALA A 44 12.50 -1.49 -18.82
N ILE A 45 12.29 -0.39 -18.07
CA ILE A 45 11.36 -0.34 -16.94
C ILE A 45 9.93 -0.61 -17.42
N ARG A 46 9.49 0.01 -18.52
CA ARG A 46 8.15 -0.22 -19.10
C ARG A 46 7.97 -1.66 -19.57
N ILE A 47 8.94 -2.22 -20.28
CA ILE A 47 8.93 -3.62 -20.70
C ILE A 47 8.85 -4.54 -19.46
N ARG A 48 9.70 -4.33 -18.46
CA ARG A 48 9.68 -5.09 -17.22
C ARG A 48 8.32 -4.99 -16.52
N GLN A 49 7.72 -3.80 -16.46
CA GLN A 49 6.37 -3.63 -15.90
C GLN A 49 5.32 -4.36 -16.72
N THR A 50 5.37 -4.25 -18.05
CA THR A 50 4.45 -4.96 -18.94
C THR A 50 4.59 -6.48 -18.79
N LEU A 51 5.80 -7.01 -18.72
CA LEU A 51 6.06 -8.43 -18.50
C LEU A 51 5.61 -8.89 -17.10
N ARG A 52 5.82 -8.04 -16.08
CA ARG A 52 5.48 -8.37 -14.70
C ARG A 52 4.01 -8.10 -14.37
N TYR A 53 3.40 -7.10 -14.99
CA TYR A 53 2.07 -6.59 -14.63
C TYR A 53 1.07 -6.60 -15.80
N GLY A 54 1.43 -7.16 -16.95
CA GLY A 54 0.55 -7.28 -18.13
C GLY A 54 0.26 -5.96 -18.87
N THR A 55 0.49 -4.81 -18.24
CA THR A 55 0.37 -3.48 -18.85
C THR A 55 1.29 -2.49 -18.14
N ALA A 56 1.71 -1.43 -18.84
CA ALA A 56 2.42 -0.30 -18.25
C ALA A 56 1.43 0.75 -17.67
N GLN A 57 0.28 0.33 -17.14
CA GLN A 57 -0.70 1.24 -16.57
C GLN A 57 -0.21 1.82 -15.25
N THR A 58 -0.46 3.10 -15.06
CA THR A 58 -0.23 3.78 -13.78
C THR A 58 -1.29 3.33 -12.75
N VAL A 59 -0.94 3.43 -11.46
CA VAL A 59 -1.89 3.13 -10.37
C VAL A 59 -3.19 3.93 -10.51
N GLU A 60 -3.11 5.16 -11.04
CA GLU A 60 -4.26 6.03 -11.25
C GLU A 60 -5.27 5.46 -12.26
N GLN A 61 -4.80 4.75 -13.28
CA GLN A 61 -5.65 4.11 -14.29
C GLN A 61 -6.38 2.85 -13.76
N SER A 62 -6.06 2.42 -12.56
CA SER A 62 -6.72 1.28 -11.90
C SER A 62 -7.95 1.68 -11.09
N TYR A 63 -8.26 2.96 -11.03
CA TYR A 63 -9.38 3.51 -10.25
C TYR A 63 -10.23 4.43 -11.11
N ARG A 64 -11.54 4.46 -10.81
CA ARG A 64 -12.45 5.51 -11.26
C ARG A 64 -12.92 6.32 -10.06
N PHE A 65 -13.25 7.58 -10.28
CA PHE A 65 -13.92 8.38 -9.28
C PHE A 65 -15.42 8.06 -9.30
N ASP A 66 -15.99 7.87 -8.13
CA ASP A 66 -17.42 7.66 -7.94
C ASP A 66 -18.00 8.91 -7.27
N ASP A 67 -18.72 9.72 -8.06
CA ASP A 67 -19.26 11.01 -7.60
C ASP A 67 -20.26 10.85 -6.47
N LYS A 68 -21.05 9.75 -6.46
CA LYS A 68 -22.05 9.50 -5.41
C LYS A 68 -21.40 9.23 -4.06
N LEU A 69 -20.27 8.51 -4.06
CA LEU A 69 -19.53 8.18 -2.86
C LEU A 69 -18.52 9.27 -2.51
N ASN A 70 -18.17 10.13 -3.48
CA ASN A 70 -17.02 11.04 -3.40
C ASN A 70 -15.73 10.28 -3.01
N LEU A 71 -15.49 9.17 -3.72
CA LEU A 71 -14.34 8.26 -3.48
C LEU A 71 -13.79 7.73 -4.81
N ARG A 72 -12.50 7.43 -4.82
CA ARG A 72 -11.90 6.58 -5.86
C ARG A 72 -12.25 5.12 -5.55
N VAL A 73 -12.80 4.41 -6.51
CA VAL A 73 -13.12 2.98 -6.39
C VAL A 73 -12.36 2.19 -7.45
N PRO A 74 -11.91 0.96 -7.18
CA PRO A 74 -11.24 0.15 -8.18
C PRO A 74 -12.16 -0.13 -9.38
N ILE A 75 -11.56 -0.19 -10.57
CA ILE A 75 -12.28 -0.50 -11.81
C ILE A 75 -12.72 -1.97 -11.79
N ALA A 76 -13.93 -2.23 -12.26
CA ALA A 76 -14.44 -3.57 -12.47
C ALA A 76 -13.64 -4.32 -13.55
N ASN A 77 -13.47 -5.64 -13.38
CA ASN A 77 -12.77 -6.51 -14.32
C ASN A 77 -11.33 -6.05 -14.64
N LEU A 78 -10.69 -5.35 -13.70
CA LEU A 78 -9.30 -4.94 -13.83
C LEU A 78 -8.39 -6.17 -13.87
N SER A 79 -7.44 -6.14 -14.81
CA SER A 79 -6.40 -7.15 -14.94
C SER A 79 -5.05 -6.46 -15.13
N VAL A 80 -4.35 -6.21 -14.02
CA VAL A 80 -3.03 -5.54 -14.03
C VAL A 80 -2.06 -6.41 -13.23
N GLY A 81 -1.11 -7.01 -13.92
CA GLY A 81 -0.16 -7.95 -13.33
C GLY A 81 -0.88 -9.13 -12.68
N HIS A 82 -0.62 -9.29 -11.40
CA HIS A 82 -1.24 -10.32 -10.57
C HIS A 82 -2.52 -9.84 -9.86
N VAL A 83 -2.91 -8.57 -10.05
CA VAL A 83 -4.13 -8.03 -9.48
C VAL A 83 -5.30 -8.23 -10.44
N ARG A 84 -6.35 -8.87 -9.95
CA ARG A 84 -7.61 -9.05 -10.66
C ARG A 84 -8.74 -8.56 -9.78
N THR A 85 -9.60 -7.70 -10.32
CA THR A 85 -10.87 -7.33 -9.68
C THR A 85 -12.03 -8.03 -10.38
N ASN A 86 -13.07 -8.32 -9.63
CA ASN A 86 -14.29 -8.88 -10.15
C ASN A 86 -15.18 -7.83 -10.84
N SER A 87 -16.35 -8.22 -11.34
CA SER A 87 -17.33 -7.36 -11.99
C SER A 87 -17.83 -6.21 -11.13
N LEU A 88 -17.67 -6.28 -9.81
CA LEU A 88 -18.04 -5.24 -8.84
C LEU A 88 -16.85 -4.35 -8.44
N GLY A 89 -15.65 -4.62 -8.96
CA GLY A 89 -14.43 -3.88 -8.64
C GLY A 89 -13.79 -4.24 -7.29
N PHE A 90 -14.14 -5.37 -6.68
CA PHE A 90 -13.43 -5.91 -5.52
C PHE A 90 -12.28 -6.81 -5.99
N ARG A 91 -11.13 -6.75 -5.32
CA ARG A 91 -10.04 -7.68 -5.59
C ARG A 91 -10.39 -9.09 -5.15
N GLY A 92 -10.37 -10.04 -6.07
CA GLY A 92 -10.70 -11.44 -5.78
C GLY A 92 -11.66 -12.06 -6.80
N PRO A 93 -12.25 -13.21 -6.46
CA PRO A 93 -13.19 -13.91 -7.33
C PRO A 93 -14.51 -13.15 -7.50
N GLU A 94 -15.34 -13.60 -8.44
CA GLU A 94 -16.71 -13.12 -8.60
C GLU A 94 -17.54 -13.42 -7.35
N ILE A 95 -18.44 -12.48 -7.02
CA ILE A 95 -19.35 -12.58 -5.88
C ILE A 95 -20.74 -12.88 -6.41
N THR A 96 -21.23 -14.09 -6.13
CA THR A 96 -22.55 -14.51 -6.59
C THR A 96 -23.64 -13.70 -5.90
N GLN A 97 -24.57 -13.18 -6.69
CA GLN A 97 -25.75 -12.47 -6.23
C GLN A 97 -27.03 -13.04 -6.90
N PRO A 98 -28.09 -13.28 -6.11
CA PRO A 98 -28.18 -13.18 -4.65
C PRO A 98 -27.20 -14.13 -3.95
N LYS A 99 -26.92 -13.87 -2.65
CA LYS A 99 -26.03 -14.73 -1.86
C LYS A 99 -26.60 -16.16 -1.84
N PRO A 100 -25.80 -17.18 -2.23
CA PRO A 100 -26.27 -18.56 -2.24
C PRO A 100 -26.60 -19.07 -0.82
N ALA A 101 -27.54 -20.02 -0.72
CA ALA A 101 -27.79 -20.75 0.52
C ALA A 101 -26.51 -21.45 1.02
N HIS A 102 -26.44 -21.71 2.32
CA HIS A 102 -25.29 -22.37 2.97
C HIS A 102 -23.96 -21.67 2.74
N THR A 103 -23.96 -20.33 2.47
CA THR A 103 -22.76 -19.55 2.24
C THR A 103 -22.53 -18.57 3.38
N VAL A 104 -21.36 -18.66 4.02
CA VAL A 104 -20.83 -17.66 4.95
C VAL A 104 -19.97 -16.68 4.17
N ARG A 105 -20.40 -15.44 4.06
CA ARG A 105 -19.68 -14.38 3.31
C ARG A 105 -18.82 -13.56 4.23
N LEU A 106 -17.50 -13.58 3.97
CA LEU A 106 -16.50 -12.85 4.73
C LEU A 106 -16.23 -11.49 4.08
N GLY A 107 -16.50 -10.40 4.77
CA GLY A 107 -16.17 -9.04 4.38
C GLY A 107 -14.85 -8.60 5.02
N PHE A 108 -13.91 -8.07 4.25
CA PHE A 108 -12.65 -7.55 4.75
C PHE A 108 -12.56 -6.07 4.44
N ILE A 109 -12.43 -5.24 5.48
CA ILE A 109 -12.37 -3.78 5.37
C ILE A 109 -10.95 -3.32 5.69
N GLY A 110 -10.39 -2.48 4.83
CA GLY A 110 -9.07 -1.93 5.03
C GLY A 110 -8.59 -1.05 3.88
N ALA A 111 -7.31 -0.80 3.86
CA ALA A 111 -6.65 0.00 2.84
C ALA A 111 -5.73 -0.86 1.94
N SER A 112 -4.56 -0.32 1.56
CA SER A 112 -3.57 -1.03 0.74
C SER A 112 -3.07 -2.33 1.39
N THR A 113 -3.00 -2.41 2.70
CA THR A 113 -2.59 -3.60 3.46
C THR A 113 -3.62 -4.73 3.44
N THR A 114 -4.89 -4.43 3.12
CA THR A 114 -5.95 -5.41 2.85
C THR A 114 -6.08 -5.69 1.36
N TRP A 115 -5.86 -4.68 0.52
CA TRP A 115 -5.70 -4.86 -0.92
C TRP A 115 -4.51 -5.77 -1.27
N CYS A 116 -3.40 -5.65 -0.54
CA CYS A 116 -2.16 -6.45 -0.69
C CYS A 116 -1.57 -6.40 -2.10
N GLY A 117 -1.22 -5.20 -2.61
CA GLY A 117 -0.66 -5.03 -3.95
C GLY A 117 0.67 -5.75 -4.20
N GLU A 118 1.41 -6.09 -3.16
CA GLU A 118 2.78 -6.60 -3.18
C GLU A 118 2.86 -8.14 -3.25
N VAL A 119 1.75 -8.85 -3.01
CA VAL A 119 1.72 -10.33 -3.07
C VAL A 119 1.62 -10.84 -4.51
N SER A 120 2.06 -12.08 -4.74
CA SER A 120 2.27 -12.64 -6.07
C SER A 120 1.00 -12.96 -6.88
N SER A 121 -0.16 -13.11 -6.22
CA SER A 121 -1.44 -13.42 -6.88
C SER A 121 -2.63 -13.01 -6.00
N ASN A 122 -3.85 -13.07 -6.55
CA ASN A 122 -5.05 -12.91 -5.75
C ASN A 122 -5.20 -14.01 -4.69
N ASP A 123 -4.75 -15.22 -4.98
CA ASP A 123 -4.84 -16.35 -4.05
C ASP A 123 -3.84 -16.24 -2.91
N ALA A 124 -2.77 -15.44 -3.08
CA ALA A 124 -1.79 -15.13 -2.04
C ALA A 124 -2.21 -13.98 -1.12
N VAL A 125 -3.32 -13.29 -1.40
CA VAL A 125 -3.87 -12.24 -0.51
C VAL A 125 -4.39 -12.87 0.77
N TRP A 126 -4.05 -12.30 1.93
CA TRP A 126 -4.45 -12.87 3.22
C TRP A 126 -5.97 -13.08 3.37
N THR A 127 -6.80 -12.25 2.72
CA THR A 127 -8.27 -12.40 2.71
C THR A 127 -8.70 -13.67 1.97
N SER A 128 -8.06 -13.96 0.83
CA SER A 128 -8.30 -15.19 0.07
C SER A 128 -7.81 -16.42 0.82
N LEU A 129 -6.66 -16.31 1.48
CA LEU A 129 -6.11 -17.38 2.30
C LEU A 129 -7.01 -17.69 3.50
N VAL A 130 -7.56 -16.66 4.21
CA VAL A 130 -8.54 -16.86 5.28
C VAL A 130 -9.78 -17.59 4.75
N THR A 131 -10.33 -17.13 3.62
CA THR A 131 -11.54 -17.74 3.04
C THR A 131 -11.30 -19.21 2.67
N ALA A 132 -10.17 -19.52 2.04
CA ALA A 132 -9.78 -20.89 1.72
C ALA A 132 -9.55 -21.75 2.97
N GLU A 133 -8.97 -21.17 4.03
CA GLU A 133 -8.73 -21.86 5.30
C GLU A 133 -10.05 -22.17 6.03
N MET A 134 -11.04 -21.26 6.00
CA MET A 134 -12.36 -21.52 6.54
C MET A 134 -13.06 -22.66 5.76
N GLY A 135 -13.01 -22.64 4.42
CA GLY A 135 -13.58 -23.71 3.61
C GLY A 135 -12.94 -25.07 3.83
N ARG A 136 -11.62 -25.13 4.17
CA ARG A 136 -10.98 -26.40 4.56
C ARG A 136 -11.39 -26.89 5.95
N GLY A 137 -11.61 -25.95 6.87
CA GLY A 137 -11.98 -26.26 8.26
C GLY A 137 -13.45 -26.64 8.47
N PHE A 138 -14.35 -26.13 7.63
CA PHE A 138 -15.80 -26.29 7.74
C PHE A 138 -16.37 -26.76 6.40
N GLN A 139 -16.27 -28.06 6.13
CA GLN A 139 -16.56 -28.63 4.79
C GLN A 139 -18.03 -28.63 4.39
N ALA A 140 -18.95 -28.54 5.35
CA ALA A 140 -20.38 -28.49 5.09
C ALA A 140 -20.90 -27.07 4.74
N ALA A 141 -20.13 -26.02 5.10
CA ALA A 141 -20.44 -24.65 4.74
C ALA A 141 -19.61 -24.18 3.54
N ARG A 142 -20.20 -23.33 2.71
CA ARG A 142 -19.47 -22.61 1.65
C ARG A 142 -18.97 -21.29 2.18
N PHE A 143 -17.81 -20.88 1.71
CA PHE A 143 -17.23 -19.56 2.05
C PHE A 143 -16.93 -18.79 0.78
N ASP A 144 -17.34 -17.53 0.76
CA ASP A 144 -16.94 -16.54 -0.22
C ASP A 144 -16.47 -15.25 0.46
N GLN A 145 -15.93 -14.30 -0.30
CA GLN A 145 -15.34 -13.11 0.27
C GLN A 145 -15.65 -11.84 -0.50
N ILE A 146 -15.64 -10.73 0.24
CA ILE A 146 -15.58 -9.37 -0.27
C ILE A 146 -14.28 -8.75 0.24
N ASN A 147 -13.27 -8.60 -0.62
CA ASN A 147 -12.10 -7.81 -0.28
C ASN A 147 -12.39 -6.32 -0.52
N GLY A 148 -12.87 -5.64 0.51
CA GLY A 148 -13.17 -4.21 0.51
C GLY A 148 -11.94 -3.31 0.73
N GLY A 149 -10.73 -3.87 0.73
CA GLY A 149 -9.50 -3.09 0.80
C GLY A 149 -9.34 -2.20 -0.42
N VAL A 150 -8.98 -0.92 -0.22
CA VAL A 150 -8.69 0.03 -1.31
C VAL A 150 -7.50 0.90 -0.90
N PRO A 151 -6.41 0.93 -1.69
CA PRO A 151 -5.25 1.76 -1.38
C PRO A 151 -5.60 3.23 -1.14
N GLY A 152 -5.06 3.79 -0.05
CA GLY A 152 -5.29 5.17 0.34
C GLY A 152 -6.56 5.43 1.16
N TYR A 153 -7.42 4.42 1.39
CA TYR A 153 -8.60 4.62 2.22
C TYR A 153 -8.24 4.82 3.69
N THR A 154 -8.99 5.73 4.32
CA THR A 154 -9.08 5.92 5.77
C THR A 154 -10.32 5.21 6.31
N LEU A 155 -10.51 5.20 7.63
CA LEU A 155 -11.72 4.67 8.27
C LEU A 155 -13.00 5.33 7.70
N LYS A 156 -13.00 6.65 7.46
CA LYS A 156 -14.15 7.36 6.86
C LYS A 156 -14.45 6.91 5.44
N SER A 157 -13.41 6.69 4.62
CA SER A 157 -13.59 6.15 3.28
C SER A 157 -14.12 4.73 3.32
N SER A 158 -13.63 3.93 4.26
CA SER A 158 -14.05 2.54 4.47
C SER A 158 -15.47 2.42 5.00
N LEU A 159 -15.93 3.37 5.82
CA LEU A 159 -17.33 3.44 6.25
C LEU A 159 -18.28 3.62 5.06
N LYS A 160 -17.97 4.54 4.14
CA LYS A 160 -18.77 4.71 2.90
C LYS A 160 -18.69 3.46 2.03
N ASN A 161 -17.50 2.84 1.89
CA ASN A 161 -17.34 1.61 1.13
C ASN A 161 -18.18 0.47 1.72
N LEU A 162 -18.21 0.34 3.05
CA LEU A 162 -19.08 -0.61 3.74
C LEU A 162 -20.55 -0.34 3.40
N GLN A 163 -21.04 0.87 3.66
CA GLN A 163 -22.45 1.21 3.55
C GLN A 163 -23.01 1.04 2.12
N TYR A 164 -22.26 1.47 1.13
CA TYR A 164 -22.78 1.58 -0.25
C TYR A 164 -22.33 0.46 -1.19
N ARG A 165 -21.21 -0.23 -0.89
CA ARG A 165 -20.69 -1.26 -1.80
C ARG A 165 -20.69 -2.65 -1.18
N MET A 166 -20.39 -2.79 0.13
CA MET A 166 -20.28 -4.10 0.76
C MET A 166 -21.58 -4.57 1.40
N ALA A 167 -22.33 -3.69 2.09
CA ALA A 167 -23.57 -4.04 2.78
C ALA A 167 -24.64 -4.66 1.86
N PRO A 168 -24.84 -4.17 0.61
CA PRO A 168 -25.77 -4.80 -0.33
C PRO A 168 -25.42 -6.26 -0.68
N LEU A 169 -24.17 -6.68 -0.45
CA LEU A 169 -23.68 -8.04 -0.70
C LEU A 169 -23.89 -8.98 0.50
N GLN A 170 -24.47 -8.48 1.60
CA GLN A 170 -24.86 -9.26 2.78
C GLN A 170 -23.70 -10.05 3.41
N PRO A 171 -22.60 -9.41 3.87
CA PRO A 171 -21.55 -10.08 4.61
C PRO A 171 -22.11 -10.64 5.94
N ASP A 172 -21.68 -11.85 6.31
CA ASP A 172 -22.02 -12.45 7.62
C ASP A 172 -20.97 -12.14 8.67
N VAL A 173 -19.73 -11.97 8.22
CA VAL A 173 -18.55 -11.66 9.05
C VAL A 173 -17.86 -10.45 8.44
N ILE A 174 -17.44 -9.50 9.25
CA ILE A 174 -16.62 -8.36 8.82
C ILE A 174 -15.34 -8.31 9.64
N VAL A 175 -14.19 -8.32 8.97
CA VAL A 175 -12.87 -8.13 9.59
C VAL A 175 -12.31 -6.77 9.17
N ILE A 176 -11.99 -5.92 10.15
CA ILE A 176 -11.47 -4.56 9.95
C ILE A 176 -9.96 -4.55 10.24
N TYR A 177 -9.16 -4.07 9.28
CA TYR A 177 -7.70 -3.94 9.39
C TYR A 177 -7.23 -2.58 8.87
N HIS A 178 -7.10 -1.61 9.76
CA HIS A 178 -6.79 -0.20 9.48
C HIS A 178 -5.81 0.39 10.49
N ALA A 179 -4.90 1.26 10.03
CA ALA A 179 -4.14 2.22 10.83
C ALA A 179 -3.36 3.23 9.97
N ALA A 180 -2.57 2.76 9.00
CA ALA A 180 -1.47 3.51 8.40
C ALA A 180 -1.88 4.86 7.77
N ASN A 181 -2.99 4.92 7.04
CA ASN A 181 -3.43 6.15 6.37
C ASN A 181 -4.02 7.15 7.37
N ASP A 182 -4.78 6.66 8.35
CA ASP A 182 -5.34 7.48 9.41
C ASP A 182 -4.22 8.06 10.28
N LEU A 183 -3.22 7.24 10.64
CA LEU A 183 -2.02 7.68 11.34
C LEU A 183 -1.26 8.76 10.56
N SER A 184 -1.04 8.52 9.26
CA SER A 184 -0.34 9.48 8.41
C SER A 184 -1.07 10.82 8.36
N GLY A 185 -2.39 10.81 8.29
CA GLY A 185 -3.22 12.02 8.35
C GLY A 185 -3.06 12.76 9.68
N GLU A 186 -3.25 12.06 10.82
CA GLU A 186 -3.13 12.66 12.15
C GLU A 186 -1.72 13.23 12.41
N MET A 187 -0.68 12.48 12.05
CA MET A 187 0.71 12.95 12.23
C MET A 187 1.01 14.20 11.38
N ARG A 188 0.40 14.33 10.19
CA ARG A 188 0.54 15.55 9.38
C ARG A 188 -0.19 16.75 9.99
N GLU A 189 -1.38 16.55 10.55
CA GLU A 189 -2.13 17.58 11.28
C GLU A 189 -1.30 18.08 12.47
N LEU A 190 -0.69 17.18 13.25
CA LEU A 190 0.19 17.51 14.35
C LEU A 190 1.48 18.22 13.90
N ALA A 191 2.08 17.75 12.79
CA ALA A 191 3.27 18.37 12.23
C ALA A 191 3.01 19.80 11.72
N LEU A 192 1.82 20.05 11.15
CA LEU A 192 1.37 21.39 10.77
C LEU A 192 1.22 22.28 12.02
N ALA A 193 0.57 21.78 13.07
CA ALA A 193 0.38 22.50 14.32
C ALA A 193 1.72 22.85 15.01
N GLN A 194 2.75 22.02 14.85
CA GLN A 194 4.11 22.28 15.36
C GLN A 194 5.02 23.05 14.38
N GLY A 195 4.49 23.49 13.22
CA GLY A 195 5.24 24.25 12.22
C GLY A 195 6.34 23.47 11.50
N LEU A 196 6.23 22.13 11.44
CA LEU A 196 7.18 21.24 10.77
C LEU A 196 6.88 21.09 9.27
N VAL A 197 5.65 21.32 8.86
CA VAL A 197 5.18 21.30 7.47
C VAL A 197 4.28 22.50 7.21
N ALA A 198 4.20 22.91 5.95
CA ALA A 198 3.37 24.05 5.54
C ALA A 198 1.92 23.64 5.19
N THR A 199 1.70 22.39 4.85
CA THR A 199 0.38 21.83 4.48
C THR A 199 0.26 20.40 4.98
N THR A 200 -0.96 19.89 5.04
CA THR A 200 -1.24 18.46 5.34
C THR A 200 -1.19 17.57 4.09
N ASP A 201 -0.85 18.12 2.93
CA ASP A 201 -0.74 17.36 1.69
C ASP A 201 0.34 16.27 1.78
N GLY A 202 0.08 15.14 1.11
CA GLY A 202 1.07 14.08 0.92
C GLY A 202 2.22 14.48 -0.01
N PRO A 203 3.17 13.57 -0.25
CA PRO A 203 4.21 13.78 -1.26
C PRO A 203 3.59 14.12 -2.60
N LYS A 204 4.10 15.18 -3.25
CA LYS A 204 3.60 15.62 -4.56
C LYS A 204 4.43 14.97 -5.66
N THR A 205 3.77 14.40 -6.64
CA THR A 205 4.41 13.88 -7.84
C THR A 205 4.77 15.03 -8.77
N SER A 206 6.03 15.16 -9.17
CA SER A 206 6.44 16.18 -10.14
C SER A 206 5.83 15.92 -11.53
N TRP A 207 5.80 16.97 -12.38
CA TRP A 207 5.33 16.83 -13.76
C TRP A 207 6.12 15.78 -14.57
N LEU A 208 7.42 15.66 -14.32
CA LEU A 208 8.27 14.64 -14.93
C LEU A 208 7.95 13.24 -14.40
N ALA A 209 7.79 13.08 -13.08
CA ALA A 209 7.44 11.80 -12.47
C ALA A 209 6.06 11.29 -12.91
N ALA A 210 5.12 12.20 -13.22
CA ALA A 210 3.82 11.83 -13.78
C ALA A 210 3.91 11.24 -15.21
N ARG A 211 5.01 11.43 -15.93
CA ARG A 211 5.20 11.01 -17.34
C ARG A 211 6.30 9.97 -17.54
N SER A 212 7.27 9.89 -16.65
CA SER A 212 8.41 8.99 -16.71
C SER A 212 8.44 8.09 -15.47
N LEU A 213 8.42 6.79 -15.69
CA LEU A 213 8.54 5.79 -14.62
C LEU A 213 9.94 5.82 -13.99
N LEU A 214 10.98 6.00 -14.82
CA LEU A 214 12.35 6.16 -14.34
C LEU A 214 12.47 7.36 -13.41
N TRP A 215 11.92 8.51 -13.81
CA TRP A 215 11.96 9.72 -13.00
C TRP A 215 11.15 9.57 -11.72
N SER A 216 9.95 8.97 -11.78
CA SER A 216 9.14 8.68 -10.61
C SER A 216 9.86 7.82 -9.58
N LEU A 217 10.56 6.77 -10.04
CA LEU A 217 11.38 5.92 -9.16
C LEU A 217 12.56 6.68 -8.56
N ALA A 218 13.25 7.49 -9.37
CA ALA A 218 14.39 8.28 -8.91
C ALA A 218 13.98 9.35 -7.88
N GLU A 219 12.90 10.08 -8.14
CA GLU A 219 12.32 11.09 -7.24
C GLU A 219 11.92 10.46 -5.91
N LYS A 220 11.17 9.35 -5.95
CA LYS A 220 10.79 8.62 -4.72
C LYS A 220 12.00 8.14 -3.91
N GLN A 221 13.03 7.60 -4.56
CA GLN A 221 14.26 7.17 -3.87
C GLN A 221 15.02 8.34 -3.28
N PHE A 222 15.08 9.46 -3.98
CA PHE A 222 15.71 10.68 -3.49
C PHE A 222 14.98 11.24 -2.27
N ASP A 223 13.64 11.26 -2.29
CA ASP A 223 12.82 11.71 -1.16
C ASP A 223 12.98 10.79 0.06
N ILE A 224 13.00 9.47 -0.13
CA ILE A 224 13.28 8.49 0.93
C ILE A 224 14.68 8.75 1.51
N TRP A 225 15.69 8.92 0.67
CA TRP A 225 17.06 9.18 1.12
C TRP A 225 17.16 10.50 1.91
N ASN A 226 16.51 11.57 1.44
CA ASN A 226 16.45 12.85 2.14
C ASN A 226 15.77 12.72 3.51
N ALA A 227 14.63 12.02 3.57
CA ALA A 227 13.91 11.78 4.82
C ALA A 227 14.76 10.98 5.83
N GLN A 228 15.44 9.93 5.37
CA GLN A 228 16.35 9.15 6.20
C GLN A 228 17.58 9.97 6.66
N ARG A 229 18.18 10.74 5.76
CA ARG A 229 19.31 11.62 6.08
C ARG A 229 18.90 12.65 7.13
N ALA A 230 17.77 13.29 6.95
CA ALA A 230 17.24 14.24 7.91
C ALA A 230 16.94 13.56 9.26
N ALA A 231 16.41 12.32 9.25
CA ALA A 231 16.19 11.54 10.48
C ALA A 231 17.49 11.23 11.24
N ARG A 232 18.58 10.93 10.53
CA ARG A 232 19.91 10.69 11.13
C ARG A 232 20.57 11.96 11.64
N ALA A 233 20.36 13.10 10.96
CA ALA A 233 21.00 14.38 11.31
C ALA A 233 20.40 15.08 12.53
N GLY A 234 19.43 14.48 13.23
CA GLY A 234 18.79 15.08 14.42
C GLY A 234 17.98 16.33 14.11
N SER A 235 17.51 16.50 12.85
CA SER A 235 16.60 17.60 12.49
C SER A 235 15.39 17.62 13.40
N LYS A 236 14.78 18.78 13.63
CA LYS A 236 13.56 18.90 14.43
C LYS A 236 12.52 17.91 13.95
N ARG A 237 12.00 17.10 14.87
CA ARG A 237 11.04 16.04 14.62
C ARG A 237 9.74 16.33 15.34
N LEU A 238 8.69 15.67 14.89
CA LEU A 238 7.39 15.72 15.55
C LEU A 238 7.55 15.18 16.98
N GLU A 239 7.21 16.03 17.95
CA GLU A 239 7.18 15.66 19.37
C GLU A 239 5.80 15.11 19.72
N LEU A 240 5.76 13.89 20.24
CA LEU A 240 4.54 13.23 20.68
C LEU A 240 4.37 13.23 22.20
N ALA A 241 5.37 13.70 22.94
CA ALA A 241 5.30 13.79 24.40
C ALA A 241 4.16 14.71 24.82
N GLY A 242 3.24 14.20 25.65
CA GLY A 242 2.07 14.95 26.11
C GLY A 242 0.96 15.15 25.07
N VAL A 243 1.10 14.60 23.86
CA VAL A 243 0.06 14.65 22.83
C VAL A 243 -0.82 13.40 22.93
N VAL A 244 -2.14 13.60 22.92
CA VAL A 244 -3.10 12.49 22.82
C VAL A 244 -3.19 12.08 21.36
N VAL A 245 -2.58 10.95 21.04
CA VAL A 245 -2.59 10.37 19.69
C VAL A 245 -3.72 9.34 19.58
N GLY A 246 -4.46 9.36 18.47
CA GLY A 246 -5.44 8.33 18.13
C GLY A 246 -6.87 8.61 18.63
N GLU A 247 -7.18 9.79 19.14
CA GLU A 247 -8.55 10.08 19.59
C GLU A 247 -9.54 10.17 18.43
N LYS A 248 -9.18 10.83 17.36
CA LYS A 248 -9.99 10.85 16.13
C LYS A 248 -10.10 9.46 15.50
N PHE A 249 -9.00 8.70 15.50
CA PHE A 249 -8.99 7.31 15.06
C PHE A 249 -9.94 6.45 15.90
N ARG A 250 -9.99 6.63 17.22
CA ARG A 250 -10.94 5.97 18.13
C ARG A 250 -12.39 6.23 17.72
N GLN A 251 -12.73 7.50 17.49
CA GLN A 251 -14.09 7.89 17.12
C GLN A 251 -14.49 7.27 15.78
N ASP A 252 -13.65 7.43 14.74
CA ASP A 252 -13.89 6.93 13.39
C ASP A 252 -13.93 5.38 13.37
N LEU A 253 -13.07 4.70 14.16
CA LEU A 253 -13.08 3.25 14.27
C LEU A 253 -14.33 2.73 15.01
N THR A 254 -14.74 3.41 16.07
CA THR A 254 -15.97 3.06 16.79
C THR A 254 -17.19 3.17 15.89
N GLU A 255 -17.27 4.23 15.09
CA GLU A 255 -18.35 4.44 14.11
C GLU A 255 -18.36 3.31 13.07
N LEU A 256 -17.21 2.97 12.49
CA LEU A 256 -17.08 1.90 11.51
C LEU A 256 -17.46 0.53 12.09
N VAL A 257 -17.00 0.21 13.31
CA VAL A 257 -17.32 -1.05 13.98
C VAL A 257 -18.83 -1.16 14.24
N ARG A 258 -19.48 -0.10 14.76
CA ARG A 258 -20.93 -0.09 14.98
C ARG A 258 -21.72 -0.22 13.67
N ALA A 259 -21.29 0.47 12.61
CA ALA A 259 -21.90 0.32 11.30
C ALA A 259 -21.73 -1.12 10.76
N ALA A 260 -20.58 -1.74 10.96
CA ALA A 260 -20.33 -3.13 10.57
C ALA A 260 -21.21 -4.11 11.36
N GLN A 261 -21.43 -3.88 12.67
CA GLN A 261 -22.32 -4.70 13.53
C GLN A 261 -23.80 -4.64 13.10
N GLN A 262 -24.20 -3.59 12.38
CA GLN A 262 -25.54 -3.52 11.78
C GLN A 262 -25.66 -4.39 10.51
N GLN A 263 -24.54 -4.75 9.90
CA GLN A 263 -24.50 -5.45 8.60
C GLN A 263 -24.06 -6.91 8.70
N ALA A 264 -23.37 -7.29 9.79
CA ALA A 264 -22.79 -8.62 9.95
C ALA A 264 -23.01 -9.17 11.36
N LYS A 265 -23.15 -10.49 11.47
CA LYS A 265 -23.35 -11.20 12.75
C LYS A 265 -22.08 -11.23 13.59
N VAL A 266 -20.92 -11.26 12.94
CA VAL A 266 -19.60 -11.25 13.60
C VAL A 266 -18.77 -10.11 13.04
N VAL A 267 -18.29 -9.24 13.93
CA VAL A 267 -17.36 -8.17 13.56
C VAL A 267 -16.08 -8.35 14.35
N ALA A 268 -14.95 -8.34 13.65
CA ALA A 268 -13.61 -8.45 14.22
C ALA A 268 -12.77 -7.23 13.85
N VAL A 269 -11.90 -6.81 14.76
CA VAL A 269 -10.92 -5.75 14.53
C VAL A 269 -9.53 -6.29 14.83
N ALA A 270 -8.62 -6.15 13.86
CA ALA A 270 -7.26 -6.66 14.00
C ALA A 270 -6.27 -5.55 14.35
N THR A 271 -5.38 -5.81 15.32
CA THR A 271 -4.25 -4.94 15.61
C THR A 271 -3.30 -4.87 14.42
N PHE A 272 -2.68 -3.71 14.22
CA PHE A 272 -1.94 -3.40 12.99
C PHE A 272 -0.47 -3.81 13.12
N SER A 273 0.00 -4.62 12.17
CA SER A 273 1.38 -5.12 12.11
C SER A 273 2.25 -4.24 11.22
N THR A 274 3.50 -4.03 11.61
CA THR A 274 4.50 -3.30 10.83
C THR A 274 5.82 -4.07 10.76
N GLN A 275 6.68 -3.75 9.80
CA GLN A 275 8.05 -4.25 9.77
C GLN A 275 8.89 -3.67 10.92
N LEU A 276 8.56 -2.45 11.33
CA LEU A 276 9.29 -1.67 12.32
C LEU A 276 9.02 -2.18 13.74
N ARG A 277 10.08 -2.43 14.52
CA ARG A 277 10.02 -2.96 15.90
C ARG A 277 10.97 -2.20 16.82
N SER A 278 10.59 -2.06 18.09
CA SER A 278 11.43 -1.43 19.13
C SER A 278 12.74 -2.16 19.39
N GLY A 279 12.73 -3.50 19.30
CA GLY A 279 13.91 -4.34 19.54
C GLY A 279 14.92 -4.43 18.40
N GLN A 280 14.68 -3.79 17.26
CA GLN A 280 15.62 -3.77 16.13
C GLN A 280 16.78 -2.80 16.39
N ALA A 281 17.97 -3.08 15.81
CA ALA A 281 19.06 -2.11 15.79
C ALA A 281 18.66 -0.84 15.02
N GLN A 282 19.26 0.30 15.35
CA GLN A 282 18.89 1.61 14.78
C GLN A 282 18.89 1.63 13.24
N GLU A 283 19.87 1.01 12.58
CA GLU A 283 19.91 0.92 11.12
C GLU A 283 18.82 0.02 10.54
N GLN A 284 18.45 -1.03 11.24
CA GLN A 284 17.30 -1.87 10.86
C GLN A 284 15.99 -1.11 11.00
N GLN A 285 15.81 -0.33 12.09
CA GLN A 285 14.64 0.53 12.26
C GLN A 285 14.56 1.59 11.15
N MET A 286 15.69 2.21 10.79
CA MET A 286 15.73 3.21 9.72
C MET A 286 15.34 2.60 8.36
N THR A 287 15.80 1.39 8.08
CA THR A 287 15.44 0.64 6.86
C THR A 287 13.96 0.25 6.86
N ALA A 288 13.47 -0.31 7.97
CA ALA A 288 12.07 -0.71 8.13
C ALA A 288 11.10 0.48 8.07
N ALA A 289 11.53 1.66 8.51
CA ALA A 289 10.73 2.89 8.49
C ALA A 289 10.72 3.61 7.13
N ALA A 290 11.52 3.18 6.15
CA ALA A 290 11.81 3.95 4.93
C ALA A 290 10.55 4.43 4.19
N SER A 291 9.57 3.55 3.95
CA SER A 291 8.34 3.94 3.26
C SER A 291 7.44 4.84 4.12
N ALA A 292 7.38 4.62 5.44
CA ALA A 292 6.64 5.50 6.34
C ALA A 292 7.26 6.90 6.40
N LEU A 293 8.60 7.01 6.42
CA LEU A 293 9.30 8.29 6.40
C LEU A 293 9.13 9.05 5.08
N TYR A 294 8.90 8.36 3.96
CA TYR A 294 8.54 9.02 2.70
C TYR A 294 7.22 9.79 2.84
N TYR A 295 6.21 9.20 3.48
CA TYR A 295 4.92 9.85 3.71
C TYR A 295 4.94 10.81 4.90
N MET A 296 5.77 10.59 5.89
CA MET A 296 5.87 11.35 7.16
C MET A 296 7.34 11.73 7.44
N PRO A 297 7.98 12.59 6.60
CA PRO A 297 9.40 12.89 6.71
C PRO A 297 9.79 13.62 7.99
N PHE A 298 8.83 14.15 8.71
CA PHE A 298 8.96 14.80 10.02
C PHE A 298 8.97 13.83 11.20
N MET A 299 8.68 12.54 10.98
CA MET A 299 8.75 11.51 12.02
C MET A 299 10.15 10.98 12.23
N SER A 300 10.40 10.39 13.39
CA SER A 300 11.53 9.50 13.64
C SER A 300 11.04 8.04 13.64
N PRO A 301 11.93 7.04 13.45
CA PRO A 301 11.54 5.62 13.60
C PRO A 301 10.93 5.33 14.97
N GLN A 302 11.48 5.90 16.04
CA GLN A 302 10.96 5.74 17.40
C GLN A 302 9.59 6.38 17.57
N GLY A 303 9.37 7.57 16.99
CA GLY A 303 8.05 8.23 16.97
C GLY A 303 7.00 7.39 16.23
N LEU A 304 7.38 6.77 15.11
CA LEU A 304 6.50 5.85 14.37
C LEU A 304 6.14 4.61 15.20
N ILE A 305 7.11 3.99 15.90
CA ILE A 305 6.86 2.86 16.80
C ILE A 305 5.82 3.26 17.86
N SER A 306 6.06 4.37 18.55
CA SER A 306 5.15 4.86 19.60
C SER A 306 3.75 5.15 19.06
N ALA A 307 3.65 5.76 17.89
CA ALA A 307 2.38 6.09 17.27
C ALA A 307 1.58 4.83 16.88
N TYR A 308 2.21 3.81 16.26
CA TYR A 308 1.55 2.53 15.97
C TYR A 308 1.16 1.77 17.23
N GLN A 309 1.95 1.82 18.31
CA GLN A 309 1.59 1.24 19.60
C GLN A 309 0.35 1.90 20.20
N GLN A 310 0.24 3.24 20.13
CA GLN A 310 -0.95 3.95 20.58
C GLN A 310 -2.19 3.59 19.74
N TYR A 311 -2.05 3.49 18.43
CA TYR A 311 -3.14 3.05 17.55
C TYR A 311 -3.59 1.61 17.87
N ASN A 312 -2.66 0.69 18.11
CA ASN A 312 -2.99 -0.68 18.52
C ASN A 312 -3.67 -0.75 19.89
N LYS A 313 -3.30 0.14 20.81
CA LYS A 313 -4.02 0.30 22.09
C LYS A 313 -5.46 0.76 21.83
N VAL A 314 -5.66 1.79 20.98
CA VAL A 314 -7.00 2.26 20.60
C VAL A 314 -7.82 1.15 19.95
N ILE A 315 -7.25 0.36 19.03
CA ILE A 315 -7.92 -0.79 18.40
C ILE A 315 -8.41 -1.78 19.47
N THR A 316 -7.56 -2.09 20.44
CA THR A 316 -7.90 -3.00 21.53
C THR A 316 -9.05 -2.47 22.40
N GLU A 317 -8.97 -1.21 22.78
CA GLU A 317 -9.98 -0.53 23.60
C GLU A 317 -11.33 -0.42 22.86
N VAL A 318 -11.33 -0.09 21.57
CA VAL A 318 -12.55 -0.02 20.75
C VAL A 318 -13.16 -1.42 20.59
N ALA A 319 -12.36 -2.45 20.34
CA ALA A 319 -12.88 -3.83 20.26
C ALA A 319 -13.57 -4.24 21.57
N GLN A 320 -12.95 -3.95 22.72
CA GLN A 320 -13.51 -4.22 24.05
C GLN A 320 -14.79 -3.42 24.30
N ALA A 321 -14.80 -2.12 24.01
CA ALA A 321 -15.92 -1.23 24.25
C ALA A 321 -17.15 -1.52 23.35
N THR A 322 -16.92 -2.09 22.17
CA THR A 322 -17.98 -2.42 21.21
C THR A 322 -18.41 -3.88 21.24
N GLY A 323 -17.69 -4.75 21.94
CA GLY A 323 -17.90 -6.21 21.91
C GLY A 323 -17.47 -6.87 20.60
N ALA A 324 -16.71 -6.18 19.73
CA ALA A 324 -16.12 -6.77 18.54
C ALA A 324 -15.03 -7.78 18.90
N LEU A 325 -14.83 -8.80 18.08
CA LEU A 325 -13.74 -9.76 18.27
C LEU A 325 -12.39 -9.04 18.06
N LEU A 326 -11.55 -9.04 19.08
CA LEU A 326 -10.17 -8.55 18.93
C LEU A 326 -9.28 -9.63 18.30
N ILE A 327 -8.69 -9.33 17.17
CA ILE A 327 -7.62 -10.13 16.58
C ILE A 327 -6.28 -9.50 17.00
N GLY A 328 -5.78 -9.93 18.15
CA GLY A 328 -4.50 -9.48 18.72
C GLY A 328 -3.28 -9.99 17.94
N GLY A 329 -2.08 -9.85 18.52
CA GLY A 329 -0.86 -10.43 17.97
C GLY A 329 -0.26 -9.64 16.79
N ALA A 330 -0.26 -8.30 16.84
CA ALA A 330 0.38 -7.47 15.82
C ALA A 330 1.87 -7.83 15.61
N ASP A 331 2.55 -8.24 16.68
CA ASP A 331 3.97 -8.58 16.68
C ASP A 331 4.26 -10.06 16.39
N ASP A 332 3.23 -10.92 16.25
CA ASP A 332 3.38 -12.34 15.89
C ASP A 332 3.89 -12.49 14.44
N ILE A 333 3.64 -11.50 13.59
CA ILE A 333 4.23 -11.44 12.25
C ILE A 333 5.64 -10.84 12.38
N PRO A 334 6.72 -11.60 12.08
CA PRO A 334 8.08 -11.12 12.25
C PRO A 334 8.36 -9.84 11.49
N GLY A 335 8.94 -8.82 12.16
CA GLY A 335 9.27 -7.51 11.60
C GLY A 335 10.52 -7.54 10.72
N ASN A 336 10.49 -8.23 9.58
CA ASN A 336 11.63 -8.39 8.70
C ASN A 336 11.23 -8.34 7.20
N PRO A 337 12.20 -8.18 6.26
CA PRO A 337 11.92 -8.10 4.82
C PRO A 337 11.36 -9.38 4.20
N GLN A 338 11.40 -10.51 4.89
CA GLN A 338 10.76 -11.74 4.39
C GLN A 338 9.24 -11.67 4.51
N HIS A 339 8.71 -10.98 5.54
CA HIS A 339 7.29 -10.84 5.81
C HIS A 339 6.70 -9.51 5.30
N PHE A 340 7.53 -8.49 5.14
CA PHE A 340 7.11 -7.16 4.72
C PHE A 340 7.90 -6.69 3.49
N ALA A 341 7.20 -6.20 2.49
CA ALA A 341 7.78 -5.58 1.31
C ALA A 341 8.27 -4.14 1.59
N ASP A 342 7.66 -3.49 2.58
CA ASP A 342 8.03 -2.18 3.11
C ASP A 342 7.60 -2.06 4.58
N THR A 343 7.42 -0.84 5.12
CA THR A 343 7.05 -0.65 6.53
C THR A 343 5.78 -1.40 6.94
N VAL A 344 4.77 -1.54 6.06
CA VAL A 344 3.42 -2.02 6.40
C VAL A 344 2.85 -3.06 5.45
N HIS A 345 3.33 -3.16 4.21
CA HIS A 345 2.78 -4.06 3.21
C HIS A 345 3.40 -5.45 3.29
N PHE A 346 2.56 -6.47 3.25
CA PHE A 346 3.00 -7.86 3.35
C PHE A 346 3.59 -8.40 2.05
N THR A 347 4.60 -9.25 2.18
CA THR A 347 4.97 -10.24 1.16
C THR A 347 3.99 -11.41 1.19
N ASP A 348 4.17 -12.43 0.32
CA ASP A 348 3.39 -13.68 0.39
C ASP A 348 3.53 -14.39 1.74
N LEU A 349 4.71 -14.32 2.37
CA LEU A 349 4.94 -14.94 3.67
C LEU A 349 4.22 -14.16 4.78
N GLY A 350 4.30 -12.83 4.77
CA GLY A 350 3.56 -11.97 5.70
C GLY A 350 2.05 -12.11 5.54
N SER A 351 1.57 -12.21 4.30
CA SER A 351 0.16 -12.44 3.97
C SER A 351 -0.34 -13.78 4.55
N ARG A 352 0.45 -14.85 4.43
CA ARG A 352 0.14 -16.15 5.06
C ARG A 352 0.10 -16.04 6.59
N ALA A 353 1.06 -15.36 7.20
CA ALA A 353 1.09 -15.17 8.65
C ALA A 353 -0.15 -14.38 9.14
N MET A 354 -0.56 -13.33 8.40
CA MET A 354 -1.79 -12.60 8.70
C MET A 354 -3.03 -13.49 8.56
N ALA A 355 -3.09 -14.33 7.53
CA ALA A 355 -4.20 -15.26 7.35
C ALA A 355 -4.31 -16.28 8.49
N VAL A 356 -3.20 -16.85 8.95
CA VAL A 356 -3.17 -17.77 10.12
C VAL A 356 -3.70 -17.06 11.37
N ARG A 357 -3.25 -15.82 11.62
CA ARG A 357 -3.67 -15.02 12.77
C ARG A 357 -5.19 -14.75 12.74
N VAL A 358 -5.72 -14.32 11.60
CA VAL A 358 -7.16 -14.02 11.45
C VAL A 358 -7.99 -15.32 11.54
N SER A 359 -7.57 -16.37 10.84
CA SER A 359 -8.27 -17.66 10.85
C SER A 359 -8.29 -18.29 12.24
N GLY A 360 -7.18 -18.20 12.97
CA GLY A 360 -7.08 -18.71 14.35
C GLY A 360 -8.07 -18.01 15.29
N ALA A 361 -8.14 -16.68 15.22
CA ALA A 361 -9.05 -15.90 16.04
C ALA A 361 -10.54 -16.19 15.71
N LEU A 362 -10.88 -16.25 14.42
CA LEU A 362 -12.26 -16.57 13.99
C LEU A 362 -12.69 -17.96 14.47
N ARG A 363 -11.85 -18.98 14.33
CA ARG A 363 -12.18 -20.35 14.76
C ARG A 363 -12.36 -20.49 16.27
N GLN A 364 -11.75 -19.63 17.08
CA GLN A 364 -11.88 -19.60 18.52
C GLN A 364 -13.11 -18.81 19.01
N ASP A 365 -13.69 -17.97 18.16
CA ASP A 365 -14.89 -17.18 18.51
C ASP A 365 -16.14 -18.02 18.36
N LYS A 366 -16.87 -18.20 19.49
CA LYS A 366 -18.11 -18.98 19.51
C LYS A 366 -19.18 -18.43 18.58
N ARG A 367 -19.28 -17.11 18.44
CA ARG A 367 -20.28 -16.48 17.54
C ARG A 367 -20.01 -16.86 16.09
N PHE A 368 -18.74 -16.97 15.70
CA PHE A 368 -18.35 -17.41 14.36
C PHE A 368 -18.68 -18.88 14.14
N THR A 369 -18.29 -19.76 15.07
CA THR A 369 -18.58 -21.20 14.95
C THR A 369 -20.08 -21.52 14.96
N ASP A 370 -20.86 -20.87 15.82
CA ASP A 370 -22.33 -20.99 15.83
C ASP A 370 -22.95 -20.49 14.50
N LEU A 371 -22.44 -19.38 13.94
CA LEU A 371 -22.88 -18.86 12.64
C LEU A 371 -22.65 -19.88 11.51
N VAL A 372 -21.47 -20.50 11.48
CA VAL A 372 -21.13 -21.52 10.48
C VAL A 372 -22.04 -22.74 10.62
N HIS A 373 -22.24 -23.27 11.83
CA HIS A 373 -23.14 -24.40 12.05
C HIS A 373 -24.60 -24.11 11.67
N LEU A 374 -25.08 -22.90 11.90
CA LEU A 374 -26.41 -22.50 11.42
C LEU A 374 -26.49 -22.48 9.90
N SER A 375 -25.42 -22.09 9.21
CA SER A 375 -25.39 -22.09 7.73
C SER A 375 -25.30 -23.49 7.14
N GLU A 376 -24.85 -24.48 7.90
CA GLU A 376 -24.81 -25.91 7.48
C GLU A 376 -26.20 -26.56 7.52
N GLN A 377 -27.11 -26.06 8.35
CA GLN A 377 -28.43 -26.64 8.62
C GLN A 377 -29.58 -26.03 7.80
N GLY A 378 -29.42 -24.81 7.27
CA GLY A 378 -30.44 -24.03 6.56
C GLY A 378 -30.30 -24.10 5.08
#